data_40d54b01d5c89fe6178a260bc1fdad29
#
_entry.id   40d54b01d5c89fe6178a260bc1fdad29
#
_cell.length_a   1.000
_cell.length_b   1.000
_cell.length_c   1.000
_cell.angle_alpha   90.00
_cell.angle_beta   90.00
_cell.angle_gamma   90.00
#
_symmetry.space_group_name_H-M   'P 1'
#
loop_
_entity.id
_entity.type
_entity.pdbx_description
1 polymer ?
#
loop_
_entity_poly.entity_id
_entity_poly.type
_entity_poly.pdbx_seq_one_letter_code
_entity_poly.pdbx_strand_id
1 'polypeptide(L)'
;MASIQYLNATHTLYSCLKHSTPSSHDYSTCFLQQDSLTCSIFVLLCTVAYCFVWSILCNNVSKVDQIWSIIPFVYSWVFFLHYYFLNNEIHYRLLLVTLLITLWGVRLTYNFARRGGYGNFIQHEEDYRWPILRKMMNLPTWLLFNLTFIAGYQNLLLWLIALPANIVSQGGAGWDELGFLDIVLGHIFFFLIVLETVADQQHYDFQEYKYSLTPAERLKSSQKSVREGFFQDKYWKYCRHPNYLAEQSVWLAVYLFSCISTGELWNWSVVGIVLLVLLFQGSMQFSESITLSKYPLYAQYQATVPKLIPRCCCCCDASSNKKEKSE
;
A
#
# COMPACT_ATOMS: atom_id res chain seq x y z
N MET A 1 -18.53 13.22 -23.92
CA MET A 1 -17.63 12.55 -24.87
C MET A 1 -16.88 11.35 -24.26
N ALA A 2 -16.41 11.38 -23.01
CA ALA A 2 -15.70 10.25 -22.38
C ALA A 2 -16.49 8.92 -22.37
N SER A 3 -17.79 8.92 -22.06
CA SER A 3 -18.60 7.70 -21.98
C SER A 3 -18.74 6.92 -23.29
N ILE A 4 -18.71 7.61 -24.44
CA ILE A 4 -18.79 6.95 -25.77
C ILE A 4 -17.44 6.33 -26.14
N GLN A 5 -16.32 6.95 -25.74
CA GLN A 5 -14.98 6.40 -25.92
C GLN A 5 -14.78 5.09 -25.13
N TYR A 6 -15.27 5.02 -23.88
CA TYR A 6 -15.17 3.81 -23.05
C TYR A 6 -16.00 2.63 -23.58
N LEU A 7 -17.21 2.89 -24.12
CA LEU A 7 -18.02 1.86 -24.76
C LEU A 7 -17.36 1.31 -26.04
N ASN A 8 -16.69 2.17 -26.81
CA ASN A 8 -15.94 1.74 -27.98
C ASN A 8 -14.69 0.93 -27.59
N ALA A 9 -13.97 1.30 -26.52
CA ALA A 9 -12.78 0.60 -26.06
C ALA A 9 -13.10 -0.82 -25.59
N THR A 10 -14.17 -1.02 -24.82
CA THR A 10 -14.62 -2.36 -24.39
C THR A 10 -15.05 -3.24 -25.56
N HIS A 11 -15.70 -2.65 -26.56
CA HIS A 11 -16.09 -3.37 -27.78
C HIS A 11 -14.88 -3.76 -28.61
N THR A 12 -13.87 -2.90 -28.70
CA THR A 12 -12.60 -3.16 -29.40
C THR A 12 -11.78 -4.21 -28.70
N LEU A 13 -11.69 -4.18 -27.36
CA LEU A 13 -11.00 -5.23 -26.56
C LEU A 13 -11.68 -6.59 -26.75
N TYR A 14 -13.01 -6.64 -26.72
CA TYR A 14 -13.79 -7.86 -26.98
C TYR A 14 -13.57 -8.38 -28.40
N SER A 15 -13.54 -7.50 -29.40
CA SER A 15 -13.28 -7.88 -30.80
C SER A 15 -11.85 -8.39 -30.99
N CYS A 16 -10.83 -7.77 -30.35
CA CYS A 16 -9.45 -8.25 -30.33
C CYS A 16 -9.34 -9.68 -29.78
N LEU A 17 -10.00 -9.93 -28.64
CA LEU A 17 -9.98 -11.26 -28.00
C LEU A 17 -10.74 -12.31 -28.81
N LYS A 18 -11.76 -11.93 -29.57
CA LYS A 18 -12.62 -12.83 -30.33
C LYS A 18 -12.05 -13.22 -31.70
N HIS A 19 -11.26 -12.36 -32.32
CA HIS A 19 -10.78 -12.55 -33.70
C HIS A 19 -9.33 -13.01 -33.81
N SER A 20 -8.60 -13.15 -32.69
CA SER A 20 -7.21 -13.57 -32.70
C SER A 20 -7.10 -15.10 -32.80
N THR A 21 -6.73 -15.63 -33.95
CA THR A 21 -5.94 -16.86 -33.99
C THR A 21 -4.61 -16.54 -33.33
N PRO A 22 -4.13 -17.34 -32.36
CA PRO A 22 -3.11 -16.89 -31.43
C PRO A 22 -1.72 -16.82 -32.06
N SER A 23 -1.39 -15.72 -32.69
CA SER A 23 0.00 -15.34 -32.92
C SER A 23 0.39 -14.28 -31.86
N SER A 24 1.59 -14.35 -31.33
CA SER A 24 2.11 -13.40 -30.33
C SER A 24 2.07 -11.95 -30.84
N HIS A 25 2.06 -11.73 -32.15
CA HIS A 25 1.99 -10.45 -32.80
C HIS A 25 0.60 -9.80 -32.66
N ASP A 26 -0.48 -10.57 -32.57
CA ASP A 26 -1.85 -10.04 -32.49
C ASP A 26 -2.17 -9.46 -31.12
N TYR A 27 -1.65 -10.07 -30.03
CA TYR A 27 -1.86 -9.57 -28.67
C TYR A 27 -1.12 -8.26 -28.39
N SER A 28 0.11 -8.11 -28.89
CA SER A 28 0.87 -6.86 -28.74
C SER A 28 0.22 -5.72 -29.50
N THR A 29 -0.27 -5.99 -30.70
CA THR A 29 -1.00 -4.99 -31.51
C THR A 29 -2.31 -4.59 -30.83
N CYS A 30 -3.05 -5.53 -30.26
CA CYS A 30 -4.28 -5.25 -29.54
C CYS A 30 -4.02 -4.41 -28.27
N PHE A 31 -2.96 -4.71 -27.51
CA PHE A 31 -2.56 -3.92 -26.33
C PHE A 31 -2.22 -2.46 -26.73
N LEU A 32 -1.49 -2.25 -27.80
CA LEU A 32 -1.11 -0.92 -28.27
C LEU A 32 -2.25 -0.12 -28.90
N GLN A 33 -3.31 -0.78 -29.38
CA GLN A 33 -4.50 -0.12 -29.91
C GLN A 33 -5.43 0.44 -28.82
N GLN A 34 -5.31 -0.07 -27.58
CA GLN A 34 -6.05 0.46 -26.42
C GLN A 34 -5.23 1.54 -25.74
N ASP A 35 -5.88 2.46 -25.03
CA ASP A 35 -5.17 3.35 -24.13
C ASP A 35 -4.68 2.61 -22.88
N SER A 36 -3.61 3.11 -22.25
CA SER A 36 -2.97 2.48 -21.09
C SER A 36 -3.91 2.36 -19.89
N LEU A 37 -4.86 3.30 -19.74
CA LEU A 37 -5.85 3.29 -18.68
C LEU A 37 -6.81 2.10 -18.87
N THR A 38 -7.30 1.87 -20.09
CA THR A 38 -8.16 0.71 -20.43
C THR A 38 -7.43 -0.60 -20.16
N CYS A 39 -6.14 -0.71 -20.53
CA CYS A 39 -5.33 -1.89 -20.23
C CYS A 39 -5.21 -2.12 -18.70
N SER A 40 -5.02 -1.06 -17.92
CA SER A 40 -4.92 -1.15 -16.46
C SER A 40 -6.25 -1.52 -15.81
N ILE A 41 -7.39 -1.06 -16.32
CA ILE A 41 -8.74 -1.46 -15.88
C ILE A 41 -8.97 -2.96 -16.12
N PHE A 42 -8.50 -3.49 -17.23
CA PHE A 42 -8.58 -4.94 -17.46
C PHE A 42 -7.81 -5.72 -16.41
N VAL A 43 -6.58 -5.29 -16.06
CA VAL A 43 -5.81 -5.89 -14.97
C VAL A 43 -6.56 -5.79 -13.65
N LEU A 44 -7.20 -4.64 -13.35
CA LEU A 44 -8.02 -4.44 -12.16
C LEU A 44 -9.17 -5.47 -12.09
N LEU A 45 -9.91 -5.64 -13.16
CA LEU A 45 -11.03 -6.60 -13.19
C LEU A 45 -10.55 -8.04 -12.99
N CYS A 46 -9.43 -8.40 -13.60
CA CYS A 46 -8.80 -9.70 -13.42
C CYS A 46 -8.36 -9.93 -11.96
N THR A 47 -7.76 -8.93 -11.31
CA THR A 47 -7.33 -9.05 -9.91
C THR A 47 -8.49 -9.12 -8.93
N VAL A 48 -9.57 -8.35 -9.16
CA VAL A 48 -10.81 -8.44 -8.37
C VAL A 48 -11.41 -9.84 -8.49
N ALA A 49 -11.56 -10.36 -9.72
CA ALA A 49 -12.08 -11.70 -9.96
C ALA A 49 -11.18 -12.77 -9.31
N TYR A 50 -9.86 -12.66 -9.47
CA TYR A 50 -8.88 -13.55 -8.85
C TYR A 50 -9.02 -13.56 -7.33
N CYS A 51 -8.99 -12.41 -6.67
CA CYS A 51 -9.09 -12.32 -5.22
C CYS A 51 -10.41 -12.88 -4.70
N PHE A 52 -11.52 -12.56 -5.35
CA PHE A 52 -12.85 -13.03 -4.93
C PHE A 52 -13.00 -14.54 -5.09
N VAL A 53 -12.74 -15.07 -6.29
CA VAL A 53 -12.88 -16.51 -6.58
C VAL A 53 -11.96 -17.34 -5.68
N TRP A 54 -10.68 -16.92 -5.58
CA TRP A 54 -9.71 -17.66 -4.80
C TRP A 54 -10.00 -17.62 -3.30
N SER A 55 -10.52 -16.50 -2.80
CA SER A 55 -10.92 -16.38 -1.39
C SER A 55 -12.05 -17.34 -1.01
N ILE A 56 -12.96 -17.64 -1.94
CA ILE A 56 -14.03 -18.63 -1.74
C ILE A 56 -13.45 -20.03 -1.78
N LEU A 57 -12.63 -20.35 -2.79
CA LEU A 57 -12.06 -21.69 -2.97
C LEU A 57 -11.15 -22.10 -1.81
N CYS A 58 -10.34 -21.19 -1.30
CA CYS A 58 -9.39 -21.45 -0.21
C CYS A 58 -9.96 -21.12 1.18
N ASN A 59 -11.19 -20.55 1.26
CA ASN A 59 -11.76 -20.00 2.50
C ASN A 59 -10.80 -19.05 3.23
N ASN A 60 -10.05 -18.24 2.47
CA ASN A 60 -9.04 -17.31 2.98
C ASN A 60 -9.03 -16.05 2.10
N VAL A 61 -9.33 -14.90 2.71
CA VAL A 61 -9.47 -13.63 1.97
C VAL A 61 -8.17 -12.84 1.84
N SER A 62 -7.07 -13.29 2.45
CA SER A 62 -5.77 -12.59 2.37
C SER A 62 -5.06 -12.73 1.01
N LYS A 63 -5.77 -13.12 -0.05
CA LYS A 63 -5.24 -13.06 -1.41
C LYS A 63 -4.96 -11.65 -1.86
N VAL A 64 -5.78 -10.69 -1.44
CA VAL A 64 -5.52 -9.27 -1.70
C VAL A 64 -4.26 -8.80 -0.98
N ASP A 65 -3.99 -9.27 0.25
CA ASP A 65 -2.79 -8.94 1.01
C ASP A 65 -1.52 -9.46 0.30
N GLN A 66 -1.60 -10.65 -0.34
CA GLN A 66 -0.49 -11.22 -1.12
C GLN A 66 -0.13 -10.38 -2.36
N ILE A 67 -1.13 -9.81 -3.03
CA ILE A 67 -0.90 -8.99 -4.23
C ILE A 67 -0.75 -7.50 -3.93
N TRP A 68 -0.97 -7.09 -2.69
CA TRP A 68 -0.95 -5.68 -2.27
C TRP A 68 0.33 -4.97 -2.70
N SER A 69 1.47 -5.59 -2.48
CA SER A 69 2.78 -5.04 -2.83
C SER A 69 3.16 -5.20 -4.31
N ILE A 70 2.46 -6.07 -5.04
CA ILE A 70 2.81 -6.45 -6.42
C ILE A 70 2.02 -5.62 -7.43
N ILE A 71 0.72 -5.52 -7.27
CA ILE A 71 -0.17 -4.95 -8.27
C ILE A 71 0.10 -3.46 -8.58
N PRO A 72 0.45 -2.57 -7.62
CA PRO A 72 0.75 -1.19 -7.95
C PRO A 72 1.95 -1.03 -8.88
N PHE A 73 3.02 -1.82 -8.70
CA PHE A 73 4.15 -1.75 -9.64
C PHE A 73 3.79 -2.39 -10.98
N VAL A 74 2.94 -3.41 -11.03
CA VAL A 74 2.44 -3.96 -12.31
C VAL A 74 1.69 -2.88 -13.09
N TYR A 75 0.82 -2.08 -12.45
CA TYR A 75 0.16 -0.96 -13.11
C TYR A 75 1.16 0.08 -13.64
N SER A 76 2.16 0.44 -12.84
CA SER A 76 3.17 1.42 -13.30
C SER A 76 3.98 0.91 -14.48
N TRP A 77 4.31 -0.39 -14.52
CA TRP A 77 4.93 -1.02 -15.69
C TRP A 77 4.00 -1.08 -16.90
N VAL A 78 2.71 -1.31 -16.73
CA VAL A 78 1.73 -1.24 -17.83
C VAL A 78 1.76 0.15 -18.46
N PHE A 79 1.75 1.23 -17.66
CA PHE A 79 1.82 2.60 -18.16
C PHE A 79 3.14 2.89 -18.87
N PHE A 80 4.27 2.50 -18.28
CA PHE A 80 5.59 2.71 -18.86
C PHE A 80 5.79 1.95 -20.17
N LEU A 81 5.48 0.64 -20.20
CA LEU A 81 5.68 -0.20 -21.38
C LEU A 81 4.73 0.21 -22.51
N HIS A 82 3.48 0.56 -22.18
CA HIS A 82 2.55 1.07 -23.18
C HIS A 82 3.08 2.34 -23.84
N TYR A 83 3.57 3.31 -23.03
CA TYR A 83 4.19 4.53 -23.56
C TYR A 83 5.39 4.20 -24.44
N TYR A 84 6.31 3.37 -23.95
CA TYR A 84 7.54 2.99 -24.64
C TYR A 84 7.26 2.33 -26.01
N PHE A 85 6.36 1.36 -26.06
CA PHE A 85 6.05 0.66 -27.31
C PHE A 85 5.25 1.50 -28.29
N LEU A 86 4.44 2.44 -27.80
CA LEU A 86 3.65 3.32 -28.65
C LEU A 86 4.52 4.41 -29.30
N ASN A 87 5.43 5.00 -28.55
CA ASN A 87 6.24 6.15 -28.98
C ASN A 87 7.66 5.76 -29.41
N ASN A 88 8.09 4.53 -29.13
CA ASN A 88 9.48 4.05 -29.31
C ASN A 88 10.50 4.98 -28.64
N GLU A 89 10.14 5.55 -27.49
CA GLU A 89 10.90 6.53 -26.73
C GLU A 89 10.79 6.24 -25.23
N ILE A 90 11.85 6.52 -24.45
CA ILE A 90 11.87 6.36 -23.00
C ILE A 90 11.32 7.64 -22.35
N HIS A 91 10.25 7.50 -21.58
CA HIS A 91 9.75 8.57 -20.71
C HIS A 91 10.49 8.50 -19.37
N TYR A 92 11.51 9.32 -19.18
CA TYR A 92 12.46 9.18 -18.04
C TYR A 92 11.81 9.45 -16.68
N ARG A 93 10.91 10.44 -16.54
CA ARG A 93 10.16 10.66 -15.30
C ARG A 93 9.27 9.47 -14.97
N LEU A 94 8.57 8.92 -15.94
CA LEU A 94 7.73 7.74 -15.75
C LEU A 94 8.56 6.52 -15.37
N LEU A 95 9.73 6.33 -16.01
CA LEU A 95 10.67 5.27 -15.64
C LEU A 95 11.14 5.41 -14.19
N LEU A 96 11.54 6.63 -13.77
CA LEU A 96 11.93 6.91 -12.39
C LEU A 96 10.82 6.52 -11.41
N VAL A 97 9.61 7.00 -11.61
CA VAL A 97 8.44 6.69 -10.76
C VAL A 97 8.18 5.19 -10.73
N THR A 98 8.22 4.51 -11.89
CA THR A 98 8.00 3.06 -12.01
C THR A 98 9.06 2.27 -11.25
N LEU A 99 10.33 2.66 -11.33
CA LEU A 99 11.42 2.02 -10.58
C LEU A 99 11.29 2.24 -9.06
N LEU A 100 10.87 3.44 -8.64
CA LEU A 100 10.64 3.75 -7.22
C LEU A 100 9.47 2.93 -6.66
N ILE A 101 8.35 2.83 -7.38
CA ILE A 101 7.20 1.98 -6.99
C ILE A 101 7.62 0.51 -6.96
N THR A 102 8.45 0.07 -7.91
CA THR A 102 8.97 -1.31 -7.93
C THR A 102 9.84 -1.59 -6.70
N LEU A 103 10.74 -0.65 -6.34
CA LEU A 103 11.56 -0.77 -5.14
C LEU A 103 10.71 -0.88 -3.87
N TRP A 104 9.68 -0.05 -3.73
CA TRP A 104 8.69 -0.13 -2.66
C TRP A 104 8.00 -1.51 -2.65
N GLY A 105 7.52 -1.97 -3.79
CA GLY A 105 6.83 -3.24 -3.92
C GLY A 105 7.71 -4.44 -3.56
N VAL A 106 8.96 -4.47 -4.04
CA VAL A 106 9.93 -5.53 -3.71
C VAL A 106 10.22 -5.56 -2.21
N ARG A 107 10.45 -4.40 -1.59
CA ARG A 107 10.67 -4.29 -0.14
C ARG A 107 9.45 -4.82 0.65
N LEU A 108 8.24 -4.40 0.30
CA LEU A 108 7.03 -4.83 1.00
C LEU A 108 6.75 -6.33 0.78
N THR A 109 6.96 -6.84 -0.44
CA THR A 109 6.88 -8.27 -0.76
C THR A 109 7.84 -9.09 0.09
N TYR A 110 9.10 -8.65 0.22
CA TYR A 110 10.08 -9.30 1.09
C TYR A 110 9.62 -9.29 2.56
N ASN A 111 9.13 -8.14 3.07
CA ASN A 111 8.64 -8.03 4.44
C ASN A 111 7.42 -8.94 4.70
N PHE A 112 6.54 -9.09 3.74
CA PHE A 112 5.39 -9.99 3.83
C PHE A 112 5.81 -11.47 3.73
N ALA A 113 6.75 -11.80 2.83
CA ALA A 113 7.27 -13.15 2.65
C ALA A 113 7.95 -13.71 3.91
N ARG A 114 8.82 -12.93 4.55
CA ARG A 114 9.54 -13.36 5.76
C ARG A 114 8.63 -13.59 6.98
N ARG A 115 7.42 -13.03 6.96
CA ARG A 115 6.38 -13.26 7.99
C ARG A 115 5.50 -14.48 7.66
N GLY A 116 5.81 -15.25 6.62
CA GLY A 116 5.03 -16.42 6.21
C GLY A 116 3.83 -16.09 5.31
N GLY A 117 3.67 -14.83 4.88
CA GLY A 117 2.49 -14.37 4.11
C GLY A 117 2.29 -15.06 2.76
N TYR A 118 3.35 -15.67 2.20
CA TYR A 118 3.25 -16.44 0.97
C TYR A 118 3.22 -17.96 1.18
N GLY A 119 3.40 -18.51 2.38
CA GLY A 119 3.33 -19.94 2.75
C GLY A 119 3.09 -20.92 1.59
N ASN A 120 2.44 -22.02 1.78
CA ASN A 120 1.92 -22.82 0.67
C ASN A 120 0.84 -22.03 -0.07
N PHE A 121 0.87 -21.99 -1.42
CA PHE A 121 -0.02 -21.19 -2.27
C PHE A 121 -1.52 -21.33 -1.92
N ILE A 122 -1.92 -22.47 -1.39
CA ILE A 122 -3.30 -22.77 -0.96
C ILE A 122 -3.50 -22.47 0.54
N GLN A 123 -2.51 -22.81 1.39
CA GLN A 123 -2.56 -22.71 2.86
C GLN A 123 -1.51 -21.72 3.34
N HIS A 124 -1.80 -20.41 3.22
CA HIS A 124 -1.03 -19.36 3.85
C HIS A 124 -1.79 -18.83 5.06
N GLU A 125 -1.10 -18.16 5.97
CA GLU A 125 -1.74 -17.53 7.12
C GLU A 125 -2.68 -16.41 6.67
N GLU A 126 -3.92 -16.46 7.17
CA GLU A 126 -4.88 -15.37 6.98
C GLU A 126 -4.55 -14.24 7.97
N ASP A 127 -4.60 -12.98 7.52
CA ASP A 127 -4.42 -11.85 8.42
C ASP A 127 -5.42 -11.93 9.58
N TYR A 128 -4.92 -11.77 10.80
CA TYR A 128 -5.67 -11.97 12.05
C TYR A 128 -6.95 -11.13 12.17
N ARG A 129 -7.09 -10.08 11.40
CA ARG A 129 -8.27 -9.21 11.37
C ARG A 129 -9.47 -9.88 10.70
N TRP A 130 -9.25 -10.66 9.64
CA TRP A 130 -10.32 -11.27 8.86
C TRP A 130 -11.13 -12.31 9.63
N PRO A 131 -10.53 -13.26 10.37
CA PRO A 131 -11.28 -14.18 11.22
C PRO A 131 -12.14 -13.49 12.28
N ILE A 132 -11.70 -12.34 12.81
CA ILE A 132 -12.49 -11.55 13.78
C ILE A 132 -13.73 -10.98 13.10
N LEU A 133 -13.56 -10.31 11.95
CA LEU A 133 -14.67 -9.73 11.19
C LEU A 133 -15.65 -10.79 10.67
N ARG A 134 -15.14 -11.94 10.21
CA ARG A 134 -15.95 -13.06 9.74
C ARG A 134 -16.89 -13.58 10.83
N LYS A 135 -16.46 -13.64 12.09
CA LYS A 135 -17.30 -14.06 13.22
C LYS A 135 -18.41 -13.07 13.57
N MET A 136 -18.28 -11.81 13.15
CA MET A 136 -19.26 -10.75 13.42
C MET A 136 -20.39 -10.69 12.38
N MET A 137 -20.28 -11.46 11.26
CA MET A 137 -21.18 -11.39 10.12
C MET A 137 -21.79 -12.76 9.81
N ASN A 138 -23.03 -12.78 9.32
CA ASN A 138 -23.61 -13.98 8.72
C ASN A 138 -23.01 -14.21 7.32
N LEU A 139 -23.16 -15.42 6.78
CA LEU A 139 -22.53 -15.81 5.52
C LEU A 139 -22.89 -14.88 4.33
N PRO A 140 -24.15 -14.50 4.08
CA PRO A 140 -24.47 -13.58 2.98
C PRO A 140 -23.79 -12.22 3.14
N THR A 141 -23.81 -11.64 4.33
CA THR A 141 -23.15 -10.35 4.63
C THR A 141 -21.64 -10.45 4.47
N TRP A 142 -21.03 -11.57 4.91
CA TRP A 142 -19.61 -11.83 4.73
C TRP A 142 -19.23 -11.93 3.24
N LEU A 143 -19.99 -12.66 2.43
CA LEU A 143 -19.73 -12.79 1.00
C LEU A 143 -19.87 -11.44 0.27
N LEU A 144 -20.89 -10.65 0.63
CA LEU A 144 -21.05 -9.30 0.09
C LEU A 144 -19.89 -8.39 0.51
N PHE A 145 -19.49 -8.41 1.77
CA PHE A 145 -18.34 -7.67 2.28
C PHE A 145 -17.04 -8.09 1.60
N ASN A 146 -16.82 -9.38 1.39
CA ASN A 146 -15.66 -9.89 0.66
C ASN A 146 -15.65 -9.36 -0.78
N LEU A 147 -16.78 -9.45 -1.50
CA LEU A 147 -16.86 -8.98 -2.87
C LEU A 147 -16.66 -7.45 -2.97
N THR A 148 -17.35 -6.68 -2.12
CA THR A 148 -17.38 -5.22 -2.27
C THR A 148 -16.18 -4.53 -1.63
N PHE A 149 -15.76 -4.97 -0.44
CA PHE A 149 -14.69 -4.33 0.30
C PHE A 149 -13.33 -5.03 0.10
N ILE A 150 -13.24 -6.34 0.32
CA ILE A 150 -11.93 -7.02 0.31
C ILE A 150 -11.44 -7.17 -1.13
N ALA A 151 -12.20 -7.80 -2.00
CA ALA A 151 -11.81 -7.99 -3.39
C ALA A 151 -12.02 -6.74 -4.25
N GLY A 152 -13.15 -6.01 -4.06
CA GLY A 152 -13.50 -4.84 -4.87
C GLY A 152 -12.73 -3.59 -4.48
N TYR A 153 -13.07 -3.01 -3.33
CA TYR A 153 -12.53 -1.71 -2.90
C TYR A 153 -11.01 -1.71 -2.74
N GLN A 154 -10.42 -2.75 -2.16
CA GLN A 154 -8.97 -2.78 -1.95
C GLN A 154 -8.21 -2.86 -3.27
N ASN A 155 -8.63 -3.68 -4.25
CA ASN A 155 -8.01 -3.69 -5.57
C ASN A 155 -8.23 -2.39 -6.34
N LEU A 156 -9.44 -1.78 -6.24
CA LEU A 156 -9.69 -0.45 -6.78
C LEU A 156 -8.74 0.60 -6.18
N LEU A 157 -8.52 0.54 -4.85
CA LEU A 157 -7.59 1.44 -4.18
C LEU A 157 -6.15 1.27 -4.68
N LEU A 158 -5.67 0.02 -4.84
CA LEU A 158 -4.34 -0.28 -5.39
C LEU A 158 -4.16 0.27 -6.81
N TRP A 159 -5.22 0.23 -7.61
CA TRP A 159 -5.23 0.85 -8.92
C TRP A 159 -5.19 2.38 -8.83
N LEU A 160 -6.04 2.98 -7.98
CA LEU A 160 -6.13 4.44 -7.80
C LEU A 160 -4.82 5.07 -7.32
N ILE A 161 -4.09 4.42 -6.40
CA ILE A 161 -2.80 4.94 -5.92
C ILE A 161 -1.68 4.83 -6.97
N ALA A 162 -1.83 3.95 -7.96
CA ALA A 162 -0.90 3.83 -9.08
C ALA A 162 -1.21 4.81 -10.24
N LEU A 163 -2.42 5.37 -10.31
CA LEU A 163 -2.86 6.26 -11.39
C LEU A 163 -2.03 7.55 -11.56
N PRO A 164 -1.41 8.14 -10.54
CA PRO A 164 -0.50 9.25 -10.77
C PRO A 164 0.60 8.93 -11.78
N ALA A 165 1.07 7.67 -11.87
CA ALA A 165 2.02 7.26 -12.89
C ALA A 165 1.44 7.35 -14.33
N ASN A 166 0.13 7.09 -14.50
CA ASN A 166 -0.55 7.33 -15.78
C ASN A 166 -0.64 8.83 -16.12
N ILE A 167 -0.84 9.70 -15.12
CA ILE A 167 -0.81 11.15 -15.34
C ILE A 167 0.60 11.60 -15.76
N VAL A 168 1.65 11.05 -15.13
CA VAL A 168 3.04 11.33 -15.52
C VAL A 168 3.30 10.99 -16.98
N SER A 169 2.74 9.91 -17.53
CA SER A 169 2.92 9.51 -18.93
C SER A 169 2.35 10.51 -19.95
N GLN A 170 1.52 11.46 -19.51
CA GLN A 170 0.92 12.48 -20.37
C GLN A 170 1.76 13.78 -20.42
N GLY A 171 2.82 13.88 -19.61
CA GLY A 171 3.74 15.02 -19.60
C GLY A 171 4.90 14.87 -20.56
N GLY A 172 5.87 15.78 -20.47
CA GLY A 172 7.10 15.72 -21.27
C GLY A 172 7.99 14.51 -20.93
N ALA A 173 8.61 13.93 -21.95
CA ALA A 173 9.31 12.64 -21.87
C ALA A 173 10.84 12.73 -21.84
N GLY A 174 11.44 13.82 -22.35
CA GLY A 174 12.88 13.98 -22.49
C GLY A 174 13.66 14.02 -21.19
N TRP A 175 14.98 13.90 -21.28
CA TRP A 175 15.88 14.09 -20.12
C TRP A 175 15.76 15.48 -19.52
N ASP A 176 15.56 16.48 -20.35
CA ASP A 176 15.41 17.91 -20.00
C ASP A 176 14.14 18.14 -19.14
N GLU A 177 13.20 17.20 -19.17
CA GLU A 177 11.98 17.22 -18.37
C GLU A 177 12.21 16.73 -16.92
N LEU A 178 13.34 16.04 -16.66
CA LEU A 178 13.75 15.71 -15.29
C LEU A 178 14.40 16.92 -14.63
N GLY A 179 13.59 17.61 -13.82
CA GLY A 179 14.03 18.80 -13.10
C GLY A 179 14.58 18.51 -11.70
N PHE A 180 15.02 19.58 -11.05
CA PHE A 180 15.50 19.56 -9.66
C PHE A 180 14.47 18.94 -8.70
N LEU A 181 13.18 19.26 -8.89
CA LEU A 181 12.11 18.72 -8.04
C LEU A 181 11.94 17.21 -8.16
N ASP A 182 12.13 16.63 -9.35
CA ASP A 182 12.09 15.17 -9.55
C ASP A 182 13.22 14.48 -8.76
N ILE A 183 14.42 15.07 -8.78
CA ILE A 183 15.59 14.56 -8.06
C ILE A 183 15.34 14.61 -6.54
N VAL A 184 14.89 15.76 -6.03
CA VAL A 184 14.57 15.93 -4.60
C VAL A 184 13.49 14.97 -4.17
N LEU A 185 12.40 14.88 -4.92
CA LEU A 185 11.28 13.99 -4.59
C LEU A 185 11.67 12.51 -4.65
N GLY A 186 12.52 12.13 -5.62
CA GLY A 186 13.10 10.80 -5.70
C GLY A 186 13.93 10.43 -4.46
N HIS A 187 14.74 11.35 -3.95
CA HIS A 187 15.50 11.15 -2.70
C HIS A 187 14.58 11.07 -1.48
N ILE A 188 13.55 11.91 -1.40
CA ILE A 188 12.55 11.84 -0.33
C ILE A 188 11.84 10.48 -0.37
N PHE A 189 11.42 10.01 -1.54
CA PHE A 189 10.79 8.71 -1.71
C PHE A 189 11.71 7.58 -1.21
N PHE A 190 12.97 7.59 -1.64
CA PHE A 190 13.96 6.59 -1.21
C PHE A 190 14.16 6.61 0.32
N PHE A 191 14.28 7.81 0.92
CA PHE A 191 14.38 7.96 2.37
C PHE A 191 13.15 7.40 3.09
N LEU A 192 11.95 7.62 2.57
CA LEU A 192 10.71 7.07 3.15
C LEU A 192 10.69 5.54 3.11
N ILE A 193 11.17 4.92 2.01
CA ILE A 193 11.34 3.46 1.94
C ILE A 193 12.32 2.96 3.01
N VAL A 194 13.43 3.64 3.21
CA VAL A 194 14.40 3.28 4.25
C VAL A 194 13.79 3.41 5.64
N LEU A 195 13.08 4.51 5.91
CA LEU A 195 12.40 4.73 7.19
C LEU A 195 11.37 3.63 7.48
N GLU A 196 10.57 3.28 6.49
CA GLU A 196 9.58 2.21 6.60
C GLU A 196 10.23 0.85 6.82
N THR A 197 11.31 0.55 6.08
CA THR A 197 12.08 -0.68 6.24
C THR A 197 12.63 -0.82 7.65
N VAL A 198 13.21 0.25 8.19
CA VAL A 198 13.76 0.25 9.56
C VAL A 198 12.65 0.12 10.60
N ALA A 199 11.50 0.80 10.42
CA ALA A 199 10.38 0.67 11.33
C ALA A 199 9.81 -0.76 11.35
N ASP A 200 9.63 -1.37 10.18
CA ASP A 200 9.18 -2.76 10.04
C ASP A 200 10.19 -3.75 10.63
N GLN A 201 11.50 -3.51 10.43
CA GLN A 201 12.56 -4.35 11.01
C GLN A 201 12.54 -4.29 12.54
N GLN A 202 12.40 -3.09 13.11
CA GLN A 202 12.32 -2.92 14.56
C GLN A 202 11.13 -3.68 15.16
N HIS A 203 9.97 -3.65 14.49
CA HIS A 203 8.79 -4.37 14.92
C HIS A 203 8.94 -5.89 14.74
N TYR A 204 9.55 -6.32 13.65
CA TYR A 204 9.83 -7.74 13.38
C TYR A 204 10.75 -8.32 14.45
N ASP A 205 11.90 -7.68 14.73
CA ASP A 205 12.86 -8.12 15.74
C ASP A 205 12.21 -8.22 17.14
N PHE A 206 11.34 -7.25 17.47
CA PHE A 206 10.58 -7.28 18.71
C PHE A 206 9.65 -8.51 18.79
N GLN A 207 8.91 -8.80 17.72
CA GLN A 207 7.99 -9.94 17.71
C GLN A 207 8.76 -11.26 17.78
N GLU A 208 9.83 -11.44 17.00
CA GLU A 208 10.71 -12.60 17.05
C GLU A 208 11.24 -12.84 18.46
N TYR A 209 11.82 -11.80 19.08
CA TYR A 209 12.33 -11.89 20.44
C TYR A 209 11.23 -12.19 21.46
N LYS A 210 10.09 -11.51 21.38
CA LYS A 210 8.97 -11.74 22.30
C LYS A 210 8.44 -13.17 22.21
N TYR A 211 8.32 -13.74 21.01
CA TYR A 211 7.79 -15.09 20.83
C TYR A 211 8.82 -16.20 21.05
N SER A 212 10.12 -15.90 21.06
CA SER A 212 11.14 -16.85 21.49
C SER A 212 11.14 -17.10 23.03
N LEU A 213 10.53 -16.19 23.80
CA LEU A 213 10.44 -16.30 25.26
C LEU A 213 9.13 -16.97 25.71
N THR A 214 9.23 -17.77 26.78
CA THR A 214 8.04 -18.29 27.49
C THR A 214 7.26 -17.17 28.17
N PRO A 215 5.98 -17.34 28.50
CA PRO A 215 5.20 -16.32 29.23
C PRO A 215 5.85 -15.87 30.54
N ALA A 216 6.49 -16.79 31.27
CA ALA A 216 7.19 -16.48 32.55
C ALA A 216 8.44 -15.63 32.33
N GLU A 217 9.20 -15.91 31.27
CA GLU A 217 10.40 -15.14 30.89
C GLU A 217 10.03 -13.73 30.39
N ARG A 218 8.93 -13.59 29.65
CA ARG A 218 8.42 -12.26 29.23
C ARG A 218 8.16 -11.34 30.41
N LEU A 219 7.52 -11.85 31.44
CA LEU A 219 7.22 -11.07 32.66
C LEU A 219 8.49 -10.62 33.41
N LYS A 220 9.58 -11.38 33.33
CA LYS A 220 10.87 -11.09 33.94
C LYS A 220 11.83 -10.31 33.04
N SER A 221 11.46 -10.06 31.80
CA SER A 221 12.32 -9.37 30.83
C SER A 221 12.71 -7.97 31.32
N SER A 222 13.95 -7.57 31.10
CA SER A 222 14.41 -6.19 31.33
C SER A 222 13.77 -5.18 30.36
N GLN A 223 13.35 -5.64 29.18
CA GLN A 223 12.74 -4.80 28.17
C GLN A 223 11.26 -4.52 28.49
N LYS A 224 10.91 -3.24 28.68
CA LYS A 224 9.55 -2.79 29.00
C LYS A 224 8.53 -3.28 27.94
N SER A 225 8.82 -3.11 26.65
CA SER A 225 7.94 -3.55 25.57
C SER A 225 7.61 -5.04 25.62
N VAL A 226 8.56 -5.89 26.04
CA VAL A 226 8.36 -7.33 26.14
C VAL A 226 7.46 -7.67 27.32
N ARG A 227 7.68 -7.03 28.50
CA ARG A 227 6.83 -7.22 29.67
C ARG A 227 5.39 -6.78 29.45
N GLU A 228 5.21 -5.65 28.76
CA GLU A 228 3.88 -5.09 28.48
C GLU A 228 3.21 -5.74 27.26
N GLY A 229 3.98 -6.45 26.41
CA GLY A 229 3.48 -7.25 25.30
C GLY A 229 3.30 -6.51 23.98
N PHE A 230 3.59 -5.20 23.90
CA PHE A 230 3.50 -4.37 22.71
C PHE A 230 4.75 -3.49 22.53
N PHE A 231 5.08 -3.15 21.27
CA PHE A 231 6.30 -2.42 20.96
C PHE A 231 6.09 -0.91 21.12
N GLN A 232 6.98 -0.24 21.89
CA GLN A 232 6.92 1.17 22.22
C GLN A 232 8.29 1.86 22.26
N ASP A 233 9.33 1.20 21.72
CA ASP A 233 10.70 1.67 21.72
C ASP A 233 11.13 2.18 20.33
N LYS A 234 12.31 2.75 20.21
CA LYS A 234 12.93 3.23 18.96
C LYS A 234 12.00 4.22 18.22
N TYR A 235 11.65 4.00 16.94
CA TYR A 235 10.75 4.89 16.20
C TYR A 235 9.33 4.91 16.79
N TRP A 236 8.88 3.82 17.37
CA TRP A 236 7.55 3.65 17.93
C TRP A 236 7.32 4.47 19.22
N LYS A 237 8.37 5.02 19.82
CA LYS A 237 8.22 5.98 20.93
C LYS A 237 7.82 7.39 20.46
N TYR A 238 8.03 7.72 19.18
CA TYR A 238 7.72 9.04 18.63
C TYR A 238 6.33 9.09 17.99
N CYS A 239 5.89 7.99 17.36
CA CYS A 239 4.53 7.78 16.89
C CYS A 239 4.20 6.29 16.91
N ARG A 240 2.91 5.97 17.04
CA ARG A 240 2.47 4.57 17.20
C ARG A 240 2.50 3.76 15.92
N HIS A 241 2.54 4.41 14.75
CA HIS A 241 2.54 3.77 13.44
C HIS A 241 3.54 4.43 12.48
N PRO A 242 4.86 4.37 12.77
CA PRO A 242 5.87 5.03 11.93
C PRO A 242 5.95 4.44 10.51
N ASN A 243 5.72 3.13 10.36
CA ASN A 243 5.64 2.46 9.06
C ASN A 243 4.43 2.93 8.25
N TYR A 244 3.27 3.12 8.87
CA TYR A 244 2.07 3.64 8.17
C TYR A 244 2.21 5.11 7.77
N LEU A 245 2.94 5.90 8.55
CA LEU A 245 3.28 7.26 8.17
C LEU A 245 4.16 7.27 6.91
N ALA A 246 5.20 6.42 6.90
CA ALA A 246 6.09 6.30 5.76
C ALA A 246 5.35 5.80 4.50
N GLU A 247 4.53 4.76 4.62
CA GLU A 247 3.71 4.21 3.54
C GLU A 247 2.81 5.27 2.90
N GLN A 248 2.03 6.01 3.70
CA GLN A 248 1.17 7.08 3.19
C GLN A 248 1.98 8.19 2.53
N SER A 249 3.17 8.50 3.06
CA SER A 249 4.06 9.52 2.51
C SER A 249 4.70 9.08 1.18
N VAL A 250 5.00 7.79 1.01
CA VAL A 250 5.46 7.20 -0.25
C VAL A 250 4.42 7.44 -1.36
N TRP A 251 3.15 7.15 -1.09
CA TRP A 251 2.09 7.35 -2.08
C TRP A 251 1.75 8.82 -2.33
N LEU A 252 1.93 9.67 -1.32
CA LEU A 252 1.87 11.12 -1.51
C LEU A 252 3.00 11.58 -2.45
N ALA A 253 4.21 11.05 -2.33
CA ALA A 253 5.30 11.38 -3.23
C ALA A 253 5.01 10.92 -4.68
N VAL A 254 4.39 9.75 -4.88
CA VAL A 254 3.94 9.31 -6.22
C VAL A 254 2.94 10.32 -6.81
N TYR A 255 1.98 10.80 -6.03
CA TYR A 255 1.05 11.84 -6.44
C TYR A 255 1.78 13.15 -6.81
N LEU A 256 2.75 13.57 -6.02
CA LEU A 256 3.51 14.80 -6.28
C LEU A 256 4.33 14.73 -7.58
N PHE A 257 4.81 13.56 -8.01
CA PHE A 257 5.39 13.40 -9.34
C PHE A 257 4.39 13.74 -10.46
N SER A 258 3.11 13.38 -10.30
CA SER A 258 2.08 13.78 -11.26
C SER A 258 1.83 15.28 -11.27
N CYS A 259 1.92 15.94 -10.11
CA CYS A 259 1.83 17.39 -10.01
C CYS A 259 3.01 18.11 -10.71
N ILE A 260 4.23 17.56 -10.55
CA ILE A 260 5.42 18.08 -11.25
C ILE A 260 5.24 17.92 -12.77
N SER A 261 4.73 16.79 -13.23
CA SER A 261 4.55 16.48 -14.64
C SER A 261 3.52 17.40 -15.32
N THR A 262 2.43 17.74 -14.62
CA THR A 262 1.36 18.60 -15.17
C THR A 262 1.57 20.09 -14.91
N GLY A 263 2.46 20.45 -13.95
CA GLY A 263 2.57 21.82 -13.47
C GLY A 263 1.40 22.26 -12.58
N GLU A 264 0.48 21.37 -12.25
CA GLU A 264 -0.72 21.65 -11.45
C GLU A 264 -0.65 20.93 -10.10
N LEU A 265 -0.96 21.65 -9.01
CA LEU A 265 -0.98 21.07 -7.65
C LEU A 265 -2.17 20.10 -7.45
N TRP A 266 -3.23 20.23 -8.24
CA TRP A 266 -4.44 19.44 -8.11
C TRP A 266 -4.77 18.73 -9.41
N ASN A 267 -4.83 17.40 -9.36
CA ASN A 267 -5.38 16.58 -10.41
C ASN A 267 -6.23 15.46 -9.79
N TRP A 268 -7.07 14.83 -10.58
CA TRP A 268 -8.06 13.85 -10.11
C TRP A 268 -7.45 12.61 -9.45
N SER A 269 -6.19 12.28 -9.72
CA SER A 269 -5.53 11.10 -9.12
C SER A 269 -5.27 11.25 -7.61
N VAL A 270 -5.47 12.44 -7.04
CA VAL A 270 -5.44 12.68 -5.58
C VAL A 270 -6.42 11.77 -4.82
N VAL A 271 -7.49 11.33 -5.48
CA VAL A 271 -8.50 10.43 -4.89
C VAL A 271 -7.86 9.16 -4.34
N GLY A 272 -6.85 8.59 -5.02
CA GLY A 272 -6.15 7.40 -4.55
C GLY A 272 -5.51 7.61 -3.18
N ILE A 273 -4.73 8.67 -3.01
CA ILE A 273 -4.07 8.95 -1.73
C ILE A 273 -5.07 9.30 -0.62
N VAL A 274 -6.13 10.04 -0.92
CA VAL A 274 -7.18 10.35 0.06
C VAL A 274 -7.84 9.08 0.57
N LEU A 275 -8.23 8.18 -0.31
CA LEU A 275 -8.85 6.90 0.06
C LEU A 275 -7.88 5.99 0.82
N LEU A 276 -6.58 6.00 0.47
CA LEU A 276 -5.55 5.28 1.20
C LEU A 276 -5.45 5.79 2.65
N VAL A 277 -5.36 7.10 2.84
CA VAL A 277 -5.31 7.71 4.18
C VAL A 277 -6.53 7.32 5.00
N LEU A 278 -7.74 7.36 4.42
CA LEU A 278 -8.97 6.96 5.10
C LEU A 278 -8.95 5.47 5.48
N LEU A 279 -8.51 4.59 4.57
CA LEU A 279 -8.35 3.16 4.87
C LEU A 279 -7.39 2.93 6.03
N PHE A 280 -6.25 3.62 6.04
CA PHE A 280 -5.26 3.49 7.12
C PHE A 280 -5.80 4.01 8.45
N GLN A 281 -6.60 5.08 8.47
CA GLN A 281 -7.24 5.55 9.72
C GLN A 281 -8.15 4.46 10.33
N GLY A 282 -8.99 3.82 9.52
CA GLY A 282 -9.84 2.71 9.95
C GLY A 282 -9.02 1.48 10.39
N SER A 283 -8.01 1.10 9.62
CA SER A 283 -7.11 -0.03 9.93
C SER A 283 -6.35 0.16 11.24
N MET A 284 -5.79 1.36 11.48
CA MET A 284 -5.12 1.69 12.74
C MET A 284 -6.07 1.61 13.93
N GLN A 285 -7.26 2.19 13.81
CA GLN A 285 -8.24 2.17 14.87
C GLN A 285 -8.65 0.73 15.24
N PHE A 286 -8.86 -0.10 14.23
CA PHE A 286 -9.22 -1.50 14.43
C PHE A 286 -8.07 -2.30 15.07
N SER A 287 -6.84 -2.16 14.56
CA SER A 287 -5.66 -2.84 15.10
C SER A 287 -5.35 -2.41 16.54
N GLU A 288 -5.49 -1.11 16.85
CA GLU A 288 -5.31 -0.58 18.20
C GLU A 288 -6.39 -1.10 19.17
N SER A 289 -7.64 -1.25 18.72
CA SER A 289 -8.71 -1.81 19.55
C SER A 289 -8.44 -3.27 19.93
N ILE A 290 -7.93 -4.07 19.01
CA ILE A 290 -7.50 -5.44 19.25
C ILE A 290 -6.31 -5.48 20.21
N THR A 291 -5.33 -4.59 20.03
CA THR A 291 -4.16 -4.50 20.92
C THR A 291 -4.57 -4.10 22.33
N LEU A 292 -5.46 -3.11 22.46
CA LEU A 292 -5.97 -2.63 23.75
C LEU A 292 -6.76 -3.73 24.49
N SER A 293 -7.59 -4.50 23.79
CA SER A 293 -8.32 -5.63 24.41
C SER A 293 -7.38 -6.71 24.94
N LYS A 294 -6.22 -6.89 24.33
CA LYS A 294 -5.21 -7.87 24.69
C LYS A 294 -4.22 -7.38 25.75
N TYR A 295 -3.91 -6.07 25.74
CA TYR A 295 -2.91 -5.42 26.58
C TYR A 295 -3.48 -4.10 27.16
N PRO A 296 -4.12 -4.11 28.35
CA PRO A 296 -4.75 -2.91 28.93
C PRO A 296 -3.79 -1.71 29.13
N LEU A 297 -2.49 -1.97 29.39
CA LEU A 297 -1.46 -0.93 29.52
C LEU A 297 -1.24 -0.14 28.20
N TYR A 298 -1.72 -0.65 27.08
CA TYR A 298 -1.67 0.05 25.80
C TYR A 298 -2.42 1.40 25.82
N ALA A 299 -3.42 1.54 26.70
CA ALA A 299 -4.14 2.81 26.89
C ALA A 299 -3.20 3.95 27.33
N GLN A 300 -2.20 3.67 28.18
CA GLN A 300 -1.23 4.68 28.60
C GLN A 300 -0.31 5.10 27.44
N TYR A 301 0.09 4.14 26.62
CA TYR A 301 0.87 4.42 25.41
C TYR A 301 0.06 5.26 24.41
N GLN A 302 -1.24 4.98 24.21
CA GLN A 302 -2.13 5.80 23.37
C GLN A 302 -2.28 7.23 23.90
N ALA A 303 -2.31 7.42 25.23
CA ALA A 303 -2.45 8.73 25.82
C ALA A 303 -1.17 9.60 25.68
N THR A 304 0.00 8.97 25.61
CA THR A 304 1.30 9.69 25.62
C THR A 304 1.93 9.83 24.24
N VAL A 305 1.72 8.87 23.35
CA VAL A 305 2.35 8.82 22.02
C VAL A 305 1.32 9.09 20.91
N PRO A 306 1.57 10.03 19.99
CA PRO A 306 0.63 10.33 18.91
C PRO A 306 0.49 9.16 17.92
N LYS A 307 -0.65 9.11 17.21
CA LYS A 307 -0.96 8.00 16.30
C LYS A 307 -0.02 7.94 15.09
N LEU A 308 0.18 9.04 14.39
CA LEU A 308 0.97 9.12 13.14
C LEU A 308 2.05 10.21 13.20
N ILE A 309 1.67 11.47 13.32
CA ILE A 309 2.60 12.60 13.21
C ILE A 309 3.39 12.73 14.51
N PRO A 310 4.72 12.55 14.50
CA PRO A 310 5.54 12.69 15.69
C PRO A 310 5.40 14.07 16.31
N ARG A 311 5.28 14.13 17.64
CA ARG A 311 5.38 15.43 18.33
C ARG A 311 6.83 15.89 18.33
N CYS A 312 7.05 17.17 18.05
CA CYS A 312 8.37 17.76 18.14
C CYS A 312 8.86 17.70 19.60
N CYS A 313 10.06 17.18 19.84
CA CYS A 313 10.63 17.01 21.20
C CYS A 313 10.67 18.30 22.01
N CYS A 314 10.66 19.45 21.36
CA CYS A 314 10.64 20.78 22.04
C CYS A 314 9.36 21.02 22.88
N CYS A 315 8.29 20.22 22.69
CA CYS A 315 7.03 20.39 23.45
C CYS A 315 6.90 19.43 24.65
N CYS A 316 7.78 18.42 24.77
CA CYS A 316 7.66 17.41 25.81
C CYS A 316 8.26 17.84 27.16
N ASP A 317 9.26 18.72 27.19
CA ASP A 317 9.92 19.15 28.44
C ASP A 317 9.11 20.19 29.25
N ALA A 318 8.13 20.85 28.63
CA ALA A 318 7.33 21.86 29.31
C ALA A 318 6.25 21.29 30.25
N SER A 319 5.89 20.00 30.12
CA SER A 319 4.85 19.39 30.95
C SER A 319 5.39 18.59 32.15
N SER A 320 6.64 18.12 32.10
CA SER A 320 7.29 17.44 33.23
C SER A 320 7.74 18.41 34.32
N ASN A 321 8.21 19.60 33.93
CA ASN A 321 8.65 20.63 34.89
C ASN A 321 7.50 21.34 35.66
N LYS A 322 6.23 21.14 35.27
CA LYS A 322 5.09 21.69 36.01
C LYS A 322 4.59 20.79 37.15
N LYS A 323 4.91 19.48 37.13
CA LYS A 323 4.51 18.57 38.22
C LYS A 323 5.50 18.50 39.35
N GLU A 324 6.77 18.82 39.13
CA GLU A 324 7.78 18.84 40.23
C GLU A 324 7.81 20.16 41.05
N LYS A 325 7.06 21.19 40.62
CA LYS A 325 6.99 22.47 41.40
C LYS A 325 5.68 22.64 42.16
N SER A 326 4.86 21.59 42.28
CA SER A 326 3.60 21.62 43.05
C SER A 326 3.52 20.54 44.16
N GLU A 327 4.64 19.91 44.48
CA GLU A 327 4.89 19.17 45.72
C GLU A 327 6.03 19.90 46.48
#